data_48574b0828b88d571155ec51141fa977
#
_entry.id   48574b0828b88d571155ec51141fa977
#
_cell.length_a   1.000
_cell.length_b   1.000
_cell.length_c   1.000
_cell.angle_alpha   90.00
_cell.angle_beta   90.00
_cell.angle_gamma   90.00
#
_symmetry.space_group_name_H-M   'P 1'
#
loop_
_entity.id
_entity.type
_entity.pdbx_description
1 polymer ?
#
loop_
_entity_poly.entity_id
_entity_poly.type
_entity_poly.pdbx_seq_one_letter_code
_entity_poly.pdbx_strand_id
1 'polypeptide(L)'
;AKLISEWLRSRFQVMVQVGLLPGPAPGADWPEDGAPAQTCSLAHNAGGRFIDRWCRVLTNPHSPCIWTQGMERFLAPGSAGSDLLMLPIAHGEGRFVTNSAQTLSALVANNQVAMTYVDNPNGSSASIAGVCDPSGRIFGLMPHPERYLDWTRHPFWTRLSASDRQGPTPGALMFRNAVEAARAVRSS
;
A
#
# COMPACT_ATOMS: atom_id res chain seq x y z
N ALA A 1 -5.85 -18.41 8.90
CA ALA A 1 -4.89 -17.34 8.61
C ALA A 1 -4.31 -17.42 7.21
N LYS A 2 -3.85 -18.59 6.73
CA LYS A 2 -3.25 -18.79 5.40
C LYS A 2 -4.22 -18.47 4.25
N LEU A 3 -5.46 -18.90 4.34
CA LEU A 3 -6.52 -18.65 3.33
C LEU A 3 -6.87 -17.15 3.19
N ILE A 4 -6.89 -16.40 4.29
CA ILE A 4 -7.20 -14.97 4.27
C ILE A 4 -6.04 -14.18 3.64
N SER A 5 -4.78 -14.56 3.90
CA SER A 5 -3.61 -13.90 3.32
C SER A 5 -3.48 -14.15 1.81
N GLU A 6 -3.83 -15.33 1.34
CA GLU A 6 -3.87 -15.65 -0.10
C GLU A 6 -5.00 -14.88 -0.81
N TRP A 7 -6.12 -14.67 -0.14
CA TRP A 7 -7.28 -13.97 -0.69
C TRP A 7 -7.05 -12.45 -0.84
N LEU A 8 -6.36 -11.81 0.10
CA LEU A 8 -6.01 -10.38 0.02
C LEU A 8 -4.94 -10.11 -1.05
N ARG A 9 -3.98 -11.00 -1.19
CA ARG A 9 -2.93 -10.96 -2.21
C ARG A 9 -3.50 -11.06 -3.62
N SER A 10 -4.48 -11.94 -3.84
CA SER A 10 -5.15 -12.09 -5.12
C SER A 10 -5.92 -10.83 -5.54
N ARG A 11 -6.38 -10.01 -4.59
CA ARG A 11 -7.12 -8.78 -4.88
C ARG A 11 -6.25 -7.69 -5.49
N PHE A 12 -5.06 -7.43 -4.96
CA PHE A 12 -4.15 -6.46 -5.57
C PHE A 12 -3.75 -6.92 -6.98
N GLN A 13 -3.40 -8.20 -7.13
CA GLN A 13 -3.07 -8.76 -8.44
C GLN A 13 -4.25 -8.68 -9.40
N VAL A 14 -5.46 -9.01 -8.99
CA VAL A 14 -6.67 -8.87 -9.80
C VAL A 14 -6.89 -7.41 -10.20
N MET A 15 -6.83 -6.46 -9.27
CA MET A 15 -6.99 -5.03 -9.58
C MET A 15 -5.99 -4.54 -10.63
N VAL A 16 -4.75 -5.03 -10.57
CA VAL A 16 -3.73 -4.71 -11.58
C VAL A 16 -4.03 -5.39 -12.92
N GLN A 17 -4.45 -6.66 -12.90
CA GLN A 17 -4.75 -7.43 -14.12
C GLN A 17 -5.97 -6.89 -14.88
N VAL A 18 -7.00 -6.42 -14.16
CA VAL A 18 -8.20 -5.84 -14.77
C VAL A 18 -8.06 -4.33 -15.05
N GLY A 19 -6.86 -3.76 -14.86
CA GLY A 19 -6.57 -2.35 -15.15
C GLY A 19 -7.15 -1.34 -14.14
N LEU A 20 -7.77 -1.78 -13.04
CA LEU A 20 -8.22 -0.88 -11.97
C LEU A 20 -7.06 -0.15 -11.29
N LEU A 21 -5.88 -0.78 -11.29
CA LEU A 21 -4.63 -0.17 -10.84
C LEU A 21 -3.56 -0.30 -11.92
N PRO A 22 -2.82 0.74 -12.16
CA PRO A 22 -2.89 2.09 -11.54
C PRO A 22 -4.03 2.97 -12.07
N GLY A 23 -4.97 2.44 -12.86
CA GLY A 23 -6.05 3.18 -13.49
C GLY A 23 -5.62 3.89 -14.77
N PRO A 24 -6.51 4.69 -15.40
CA PRO A 24 -6.20 5.49 -16.56
C PRO A 24 -5.18 6.59 -16.23
N ALA A 25 -4.58 7.19 -17.26
CA ALA A 25 -3.71 8.35 -17.05
C ALA A 25 -4.50 9.49 -16.36
N PRO A 26 -3.85 10.31 -15.51
CA PRO A 26 -4.51 11.44 -14.88
C PRO A 26 -5.20 12.36 -15.90
N GLY A 27 -6.47 12.68 -15.64
CA GLY A 27 -7.30 13.46 -16.55
C GLY A 27 -7.90 12.70 -17.72
N ALA A 28 -7.60 11.42 -17.88
CA ALA A 28 -8.28 10.55 -18.83
C ALA A 28 -9.48 9.87 -18.16
N ASP A 29 -10.55 9.72 -18.93
CA ASP A 29 -11.73 8.97 -18.48
C ASP A 29 -11.46 7.46 -18.46
N TRP A 30 -12.24 6.76 -17.64
CA TRP A 30 -12.29 5.31 -17.71
C TRP A 30 -12.84 4.90 -19.08
N PRO A 31 -12.28 3.85 -19.73
CA PRO A 31 -12.82 3.36 -20.99
C PRO A 31 -14.31 2.99 -20.84
N GLU A 32 -15.14 3.43 -21.79
CA GLU A 32 -16.55 3.05 -21.81
C GLU A 32 -16.70 1.54 -22.09
N ASP A 33 -15.83 1.01 -22.95
CA ASP A 33 -15.79 -0.39 -23.31
C ASP A 33 -14.46 -1.03 -22.92
N GLY A 34 -14.52 -2.04 -22.05
CA GLY A 34 -13.36 -2.84 -21.65
C GLY A 34 -12.57 -2.28 -20.45
N ALA A 35 -11.49 -2.95 -20.14
CA ALA A 35 -10.58 -2.57 -19.06
C ALA A 35 -9.45 -1.66 -19.56
N PRO A 36 -8.92 -0.74 -18.74
CA PRO A 36 -7.68 -0.04 -19.04
C PRO A 36 -6.54 -1.00 -19.37
N ALA A 37 -5.61 -0.56 -20.23
CA ALA A 37 -4.45 -1.35 -20.57
C ALA A 37 -3.62 -1.69 -19.32
N GLN A 38 -3.29 -2.96 -19.15
CA GLN A 38 -2.43 -3.39 -18.05
C GLN A 38 -1.01 -2.85 -18.24
N THR A 39 -0.57 -1.96 -17.36
CA THR A 39 0.75 -1.33 -17.40
C THR A 39 1.67 -1.77 -16.26
N CYS A 40 1.11 -2.48 -15.29
CA CYS A 40 1.80 -2.98 -14.10
C CYS A 40 1.50 -4.46 -13.88
N SER A 41 2.32 -5.12 -13.07
CA SER A 41 2.13 -6.52 -12.67
C SER A 41 2.72 -6.78 -11.30
N LEU A 42 2.27 -7.86 -10.65
CA LEU A 42 2.92 -8.45 -9.48
C LEU A 42 3.65 -9.71 -9.93
N ALA A 43 4.97 -9.71 -9.81
CA ALA A 43 5.85 -10.80 -10.21
C ALA A 43 6.39 -11.56 -8.98
N HIS A 44 7.05 -12.67 -9.21
CA HIS A 44 7.80 -13.39 -8.18
C HIS A 44 8.80 -12.47 -7.48
N ASN A 45 8.95 -12.64 -6.17
CA ASN A 45 9.99 -11.97 -5.39
C ASN A 45 11.36 -12.16 -6.06
N ALA A 46 12.20 -11.14 -6.07
CA ALA A 46 13.52 -11.20 -6.73
C ALA A 46 14.39 -12.37 -6.24
N GLY A 47 14.24 -12.76 -4.96
CA GLY A 47 14.95 -13.91 -4.38
C GLY A 47 14.30 -15.27 -4.65
N GLY A 48 13.21 -15.36 -5.42
CA GLY A 48 12.49 -16.60 -5.74
C GLY A 48 11.87 -17.32 -4.52
N ARG A 49 11.85 -16.68 -3.35
CA ARG A 49 11.40 -17.28 -2.09
C ARG A 49 10.16 -16.58 -1.53
N PHE A 50 9.35 -17.34 -0.80
CA PHE A 50 8.31 -16.78 0.04
C PHE A 50 8.92 -15.98 1.19
N ILE A 51 8.38 -14.77 1.43
CA ILE A 51 8.83 -13.86 2.48
C ILE A 51 7.66 -13.63 3.43
N ASP A 52 7.86 -13.94 4.73
CA ASP A 52 6.92 -13.63 5.82
C ASP A 52 7.69 -12.87 6.91
N ARG A 53 7.47 -11.56 6.96
CA ARG A 53 8.12 -10.68 7.94
C ARG A 53 7.42 -9.33 8.07
N TRP A 54 7.75 -8.59 9.11
CA TRP A 54 7.41 -7.19 9.24
C TRP A 54 8.42 -6.32 8.48
N CYS A 55 7.92 -5.32 7.76
CA CYS A 55 8.73 -4.39 6.97
C CYS A 55 8.41 -2.96 7.36
N ARG A 56 9.44 -2.12 7.48
CA ARG A 56 9.25 -0.68 7.57
C ARG A 56 8.79 -0.15 6.24
N VAL A 57 7.82 0.78 6.30
CA VAL A 57 7.30 1.43 5.12
C VAL A 57 7.30 2.95 5.30
N LEU A 58 7.26 3.66 4.19
CA LEU A 58 7.09 5.11 4.13
C LEU A 58 5.82 5.40 3.35
N THR A 59 5.10 6.45 3.74
CA THR A 59 3.96 6.96 3.00
C THR A 59 4.34 8.23 2.24
N ASN A 60 3.73 8.42 1.08
CA ASN A 60 3.85 9.67 0.34
C ASN A 60 2.77 10.66 0.84
N PRO A 61 3.15 11.75 1.52
CA PRO A 61 2.18 12.71 2.05
C PRO A 61 1.46 13.50 0.96
N HIS A 62 1.97 13.49 -0.27
CA HIS A 62 1.36 14.14 -1.44
C HIS A 62 0.45 13.20 -2.23
N SER A 63 0.36 11.91 -1.84
CA SER A 63 -0.49 10.96 -2.53
C SER A 63 -1.98 11.30 -2.33
N PRO A 64 -2.81 11.21 -3.39
CA PRO A 64 -4.26 11.33 -3.26
C PRO A 64 -4.89 10.18 -2.48
N CYS A 65 -4.13 9.13 -2.17
CA CYS A 65 -4.60 7.91 -1.54
C CYS A 65 -5.29 8.18 -0.19
N ILE A 66 -6.61 8.02 -0.15
CA ILE A 66 -7.41 8.24 1.06
C ILE A 66 -7.02 7.30 2.20
N TRP A 67 -6.54 6.09 1.88
CA TRP A 67 -6.20 5.07 2.87
C TRP A 67 -4.98 5.42 3.71
N THR A 68 -4.04 6.19 3.16
CA THR A 68 -2.76 6.52 3.79
C THR A 68 -2.73 7.90 4.43
N GLN A 69 -3.83 8.64 4.42
CA GLN A 69 -3.90 9.98 5.02
C GLN A 69 -3.61 9.95 6.52
N GLY A 70 -2.81 10.91 6.98
CA GLY A 70 -2.45 11.07 8.40
C GLY A 70 -1.48 10.00 8.93
N MET A 71 -0.90 9.15 8.05
CA MET A 71 0.04 8.12 8.47
C MET A 71 1.44 8.67 8.76
N GLU A 72 1.77 9.85 8.27
CA GLU A 72 3.02 10.55 8.57
C GLU A 72 3.24 10.77 10.08
N ARG A 73 2.17 10.79 10.88
CA ARG A 73 2.26 10.89 12.34
C ARG A 73 3.02 9.75 13.02
N PHE A 74 3.17 8.62 12.33
CA PHE A 74 3.96 7.48 12.83
C PHE A 74 5.44 7.59 12.49
N LEU A 75 5.84 8.62 11.73
CA LEU A 75 7.22 8.89 11.37
C LEU A 75 7.78 9.97 12.29
N ALA A 76 8.98 9.75 12.83
CA ALA A 76 9.70 10.85 13.47
C ALA A 76 10.14 11.86 12.42
N PRO A 77 10.11 13.19 12.71
CA PRO A 77 10.57 14.21 11.78
C PRO A 77 12.00 13.93 11.27
N GLY A 78 12.17 13.90 9.95
CA GLY A 78 13.46 13.64 9.30
C GLY A 78 13.94 12.18 9.34
N SER A 79 13.13 11.23 9.81
CA SER A 79 13.51 9.81 9.84
C SER A 79 13.30 9.14 8.48
N ALA A 80 14.24 8.29 8.10
CA ALA A 80 14.13 7.41 6.92
C ALA A 80 13.22 6.19 7.15
N GLY A 81 12.40 6.20 8.22
CA GLY A 81 11.49 5.13 8.60
C GLY A 81 11.29 5.07 10.11
N SER A 82 10.24 4.41 10.53
CA SER A 82 9.89 4.27 11.94
C SER A 82 9.50 2.83 12.25
N ASP A 83 9.84 2.36 13.45
CA ASP A 83 9.36 1.07 13.94
C ASP A 83 7.85 1.08 14.20
N LEU A 84 7.23 2.27 14.38
CA LEU A 84 5.79 2.38 14.50
C LEU A 84 5.07 2.13 13.18
N LEU A 85 5.69 2.53 12.05
CA LEU A 85 5.16 2.34 10.70
C LEU A 85 5.76 1.09 10.06
N MET A 86 5.50 -0.05 10.68
CA MET A 86 5.81 -1.37 10.14
C MET A 86 4.52 -2.07 9.75
N LEU A 87 4.55 -2.82 8.66
CA LEU A 87 3.46 -3.67 8.22
C LEU A 87 3.97 -5.07 7.87
N PRO A 88 3.23 -6.13 8.20
CA PRO A 88 3.62 -7.49 7.85
C PRO A 88 3.39 -7.77 6.37
N ILE A 89 4.30 -8.52 5.75
CA ILE A 89 4.17 -9.10 4.41
C ILE A 89 4.22 -10.63 4.50
N ALA A 90 3.52 -11.32 3.58
CA ALA A 90 3.53 -12.78 3.51
C ALA A 90 3.24 -13.21 2.05
N HIS A 91 4.26 -13.23 1.18
CA HIS A 91 4.07 -13.51 -0.24
C HIS A 91 5.30 -14.11 -0.92
N GLY A 92 5.06 -14.91 -1.97
CA GLY A 92 6.07 -15.37 -2.95
C GLY A 92 6.06 -14.53 -4.23
N GLU A 93 4.90 -13.95 -4.53
CA GLU A 93 4.64 -13.09 -5.69
C GLU A 93 4.09 -11.75 -5.18
N GLY A 94 4.96 -10.79 -4.96
CA GLY A 94 4.57 -9.47 -4.43
C GLY A 94 5.45 -8.35 -4.97
N ARG A 95 6.32 -8.68 -5.92
CA ARG A 95 7.20 -7.72 -6.57
C ARG A 95 6.42 -6.89 -7.58
N PHE A 96 6.13 -5.65 -7.24
CA PHE A 96 5.50 -4.71 -8.16
C PHE A 96 6.47 -4.33 -9.27
N VAL A 97 6.03 -4.47 -10.52
CA VAL A 97 6.80 -4.13 -11.72
C VAL A 97 5.93 -3.33 -12.69
N THR A 98 6.57 -2.43 -13.44
CA THR A 98 5.94 -1.67 -14.52
C THR A 98 6.42 -2.19 -15.88
N ASN A 99 5.61 -2.04 -16.91
CA ASN A 99 5.94 -2.43 -18.28
C ASN A 99 7.01 -1.53 -18.92
N SER A 100 7.23 -0.32 -18.37
CA SER A 100 8.22 0.63 -18.89
C SER A 100 8.71 1.59 -17.80
N ALA A 101 9.86 2.23 -18.06
CA ALA A 101 10.37 3.30 -17.21
C ALA A 101 9.46 4.54 -17.23
N GLN A 102 8.79 4.79 -18.35
CA GLN A 102 7.83 5.89 -18.51
C GLN A 102 6.63 5.69 -17.58
N THR A 103 6.09 4.47 -17.51
CA THR A 103 5.00 4.13 -16.57
C THR A 103 5.42 4.38 -15.13
N LEU A 104 6.62 3.93 -14.75
CA LEU A 104 7.14 4.17 -13.40
C LEU A 104 7.27 5.65 -13.09
N SER A 105 7.86 6.42 -14.02
CA SER A 105 8.02 7.87 -13.87
C SER A 105 6.67 8.59 -13.75
N ALA A 106 5.67 8.17 -14.52
CA ALA A 106 4.31 8.71 -14.46
C ALA A 106 3.65 8.45 -13.09
N LEU A 107 3.76 7.23 -12.56
CA LEU A 107 3.22 6.88 -11.22
C LEU A 107 3.82 7.75 -10.12
N VAL A 108 5.14 7.98 -10.18
CA VAL A 108 5.84 8.84 -9.22
C VAL A 108 5.42 10.30 -9.36
N ALA A 109 5.43 10.83 -10.59
CA ALA A 109 5.07 12.23 -10.86
C ALA A 109 3.62 12.56 -10.48
N ASN A 110 2.71 11.59 -10.64
CA ASN A 110 1.30 11.74 -10.29
C ASN A 110 0.98 11.42 -8.81
N ASN A 111 2.00 11.16 -7.99
CA ASN A 111 1.83 10.78 -6.58
C ASN A 111 0.95 9.53 -6.36
N GLN A 112 0.83 8.65 -7.36
CA GLN A 112 0.08 7.40 -7.25
C GLN A 112 0.82 6.32 -6.46
N VAL A 113 2.15 6.47 -6.27
CA VAL A 113 2.92 5.66 -5.34
C VAL A 113 2.60 6.14 -3.93
N ALA A 114 1.65 5.48 -3.26
CA ALA A 114 1.17 5.87 -1.95
C ALA A 114 2.05 5.35 -0.80
N MET A 115 2.72 4.22 -1.02
CA MET A 115 3.57 3.59 0.00
C MET A 115 4.79 2.90 -0.63
N THR A 116 5.95 3.02 0.03
CA THR A 116 7.20 2.35 -0.35
C THR A 116 7.79 1.57 0.80
N TYR A 117 8.57 0.54 0.49
CA TYR A 117 9.41 -0.17 1.46
C TYR A 117 10.69 0.64 1.74
N VAL A 118 11.14 0.63 3.00
CA VAL A 118 12.46 1.17 3.36
C VAL A 118 13.57 0.27 2.80
N ASP A 119 13.48 -1.04 3.01
CA ASP A 119 14.52 -2.03 2.70
C ASP A 119 14.27 -2.85 1.43
N ASN A 120 13.20 -2.56 0.69
CA ASN A 120 12.77 -3.25 -0.54
C ASN A 120 12.93 -4.80 -0.48
N PRO A 121 12.17 -5.51 0.34
CA PRO A 121 12.40 -6.93 0.63
C PRO A 121 12.18 -7.86 -0.56
N ASN A 122 11.39 -7.45 -1.53
CA ASN A 122 10.94 -8.29 -2.64
C ASN A 122 11.46 -7.87 -4.03
N GLY A 123 12.21 -6.75 -4.11
CA GLY A 123 12.76 -6.22 -5.36
C GLY A 123 11.74 -5.43 -6.21
N SER A 124 10.69 -4.88 -5.61
CA SER A 124 9.71 -4.02 -6.30
C SER A 124 10.38 -2.82 -6.96
N SER A 125 9.87 -2.41 -8.13
CA SER A 125 10.28 -1.18 -8.82
C SER A 125 10.15 0.01 -7.87
N ALA A 126 11.19 0.84 -7.75
CA ALA A 126 11.26 2.00 -6.86
C ALA A 126 10.81 1.69 -5.40
N SER A 127 11.06 0.48 -4.91
CA SER A 127 10.61 0.00 -3.59
C SER A 127 9.11 0.10 -3.35
N ILE A 128 8.28 0.13 -4.38
CA ILE A 128 6.83 0.29 -4.27
C ILE A 128 6.23 -0.84 -3.44
N ALA A 129 5.52 -0.46 -2.38
CA ALA A 129 4.74 -1.35 -1.52
C ALA A 129 3.23 -1.27 -1.82
N GLY A 130 2.77 -0.10 -2.29
CA GLY A 130 1.37 0.13 -2.66
C GLY A 130 1.18 1.32 -3.58
N VAL A 131 0.20 1.18 -4.49
CA VAL A 131 -0.20 2.20 -5.46
C VAL A 131 -1.70 2.46 -5.40
N CYS A 132 -2.12 3.68 -5.71
CA CYS A 132 -3.52 4.01 -5.86
C CYS A 132 -3.85 4.45 -7.30
N ASP A 133 -5.13 4.47 -7.62
CA ASP A 133 -5.65 5.10 -8.82
C ASP A 133 -5.55 6.64 -8.71
N PRO A 134 -5.78 7.40 -9.79
CA PRO A 134 -5.71 8.86 -9.75
C PRO A 134 -6.68 9.53 -8.76
N SER A 135 -7.82 8.88 -8.45
CA SER A 135 -8.78 9.39 -7.45
C SER A 135 -8.36 9.13 -6.00
N GLY A 136 -7.37 8.25 -5.78
CA GLY A 136 -6.93 7.79 -4.47
C GLY A 136 -7.91 6.86 -3.74
N ARG A 137 -8.99 6.44 -4.38
CA ARG A 137 -10.04 5.59 -3.79
C ARG A 137 -9.75 4.11 -3.92
N ILE A 138 -9.16 3.71 -5.05
CA ILE A 138 -8.72 2.33 -5.28
C ILE A 138 -7.27 2.24 -4.86
N PHE A 139 -6.97 1.35 -3.93
CA PHE A 139 -5.64 1.19 -3.38
C PHE A 139 -5.22 -0.28 -3.34
N GLY A 140 -4.10 -0.59 -3.96
CA GLY A 140 -3.45 -1.89 -3.90
C GLY A 140 -2.22 -1.84 -3.02
N LEU A 141 -2.12 -2.78 -2.09
CA LEU A 141 -1.06 -2.85 -1.08
C LEU A 141 -0.59 -4.29 -0.93
N MET A 142 0.72 -4.51 -0.92
CA MET A 142 1.31 -5.82 -0.63
C MET A 142 1.41 -6.15 0.86
N PRO A 143 1.81 -5.22 1.74
CA PRO A 143 1.67 -5.40 3.17
C PRO A 143 0.22 -5.65 3.62
N HIS A 144 0.07 -6.29 4.77
CA HIS A 144 -1.20 -6.72 5.35
C HIS A 144 -1.60 -5.84 6.54
N PRO A 145 -2.27 -4.67 6.34
CA PRO A 145 -2.67 -3.80 7.43
C PRO A 145 -3.70 -4.45 8.35
N GLU A 146 -4.51 -5.41 7.86
CA GLU A 146 -5.48 -6.17 8.65
C GLU A 146 -4.84 -7.04 9.74
N ARG A 147 -3.55 -7.29 9.63
CA ARG A 147 -2.79 -8.01 10.67
C ARG A 147 -2.27 -7.08 11.76
N TYR A 148 -2.44 -5.76 11.62
CA TYR A 148 -1.96 -4.75 12.56
C TYR A 148 -3.09 -3.81 13.00
N LEU A 149 -4.17 -4.38 13.54
CA LEU A 149 -5.32 -3.64 14.05
C LEU A 149 -5.22 -3.31 15.54
N ASP A 150 -4.30 -3.95 16.26
CA ASP A 150 -4.05 -3.77 17.68
C ASP A 150 -2.55 -3.65 17.94
N TRP A 151 -2.17 -2.79 18.90
CA TRP A 151 -0.77 -2.54 19.24
C TRP A 151 -0.02 -3.78 19.75
N THR A 152 -0.73 -4.73 20.36
CA THR A 152 -0.13 -6.01 20.81
C THR A 152 0.32 -6.91 19.65
N ARG A 153 -0.09 -6.61 18.43
CA ARG A 153 0.37 -7.32 17.22
C ARG A 153 1.73 -6.83 16.72
N HIS A 154 2.18 -5.66 17.17
CA HIS A 154 3.49 -5.14 16.79
C HIS A 154 4.61 -6.06 17.27
N PRO A 155 5.64 -6.37 16.45
CA PRO A 155 6.69 -7.33 16.83
C PRO A 155 7.48 -6.92 18.08
N PHE A 156 7.52 -5.61 18.37
CA PHE A 156 8.22 -5.03 19.52
C PHE A 156 7.27 -4.30 20.47
N TRP A 157 6.00 -4.70 20.56
CA TRP A 157 4.97 -3.96 21.29
C TRP A 157 5.34 -3.71 22.77
N THR A 158 6.09 -4.62 23.38
CA THR A 158 6.56 -4.47 24.78
C THR A 158 7.63 -3.38 24.96
N ARG A 159 8.27 -2.96 23.87
CA ARG A 159 9.29 -1.89 23.86
C ARG A 159 8.71 -0.53 23.51
N LEU A 160 7.49 -0.49 22.97
CA LEU A 160 6.82 0.76 22.64
C LEU A 160 6.38 1.47 23.92
N SER A 161 6.60 2.77 23.98
CA SER A 161 6.13 3.60 25.09
C SER A 161 4.61 3.66 25.14
N ALA A 162 4.04 4.09 26.26
CA ALA A 162 2.59 4.31 26.36
C ALA A 162 2.13 5.42 25.40
N SER A 163 2.97 6.43 25.12
CA SER A 163 2.70 7.49 24.16
C SER A 163 2.67 6.98 22.74
N ASP A 164 3.58 6.07 22.35
CA ASP A 164 3.61 5.48 21.01
C ASP A 164 2.34 4.68 20.69
N ARG A 165 1.76 4.05 21.72
CA ARG A 165 0.56 3.20 21.60
C ARG A 165 -0.77 3.95 21.74
N GLN A 166 -0.75 5.29 21.63
CA GLN A 166 -1.97 6.08 21.68
C GLN A 166 -2.69 6.10 20.33
N GLY A 167 -4.02 5.94 20.39
CA GLY A 167 -4.88 5.94 19.21
C GLY A 167 -4.78 4.67 18.36
N PRO A 168 -5.28 4.70 17.11
CA PRO A 168 -5.26 3.55 16.22
C PRO A 168 -3.84 3.22 15.76
N THR A 169 -3.57 1.93 15.55
CA THR A 169 -2.37 1.47 14.84
C THR A 169 -2.38 1.97 13.38
N PRO A 170 -1.24 1.93 12.66
CA PRO A 170 -1.21 2.21 11.23
C PRO A 170 -2.26 1.41 10.43
N GLY A 171 -2.39 0.10 10.68
CA GLY A 171 -3.38 -0.72 10.00
C GLY A 171 -4.82 -0.31 10.31
N ALA A 172 -5.15 -0.06 11.57
CA ALA A 172 -6.48 0.39 11.98
C ALA A 172 -6.81 1.78 11.39
N LEU A 173 -5.83 2.69 11.33
CA LEU A 173 -6.02 4.01 10.73
C LEU A 173 -6.39 3.92 9.25
N MET A 174 -5.73 3.06 8.49
CA MET A 174 -6.03 2.88 7.06
C MET A 174 -7.50 2.50 6.84
N PHE A 175 -8.01 1.51 7.58
CA PHE A 175 -9.42 1.12 7.48
C PHE A 175 -10.37 2.22 7.96
N ARG A 176 -10.02 2.94 9.01
CA ARG A 176 -10.80 4.07 9.49
C ARG A 176 -10.91 5.16 8.43
N ASN A 177 -9.81 5.54 7.78
CA ASN A 177 -9.79 6.52 6.70
C ASN A 177 -10.74 6.13 5.55
N ALA A 178 -10.73 4.85 5.14
CA ALA A 178 -11.62 4.37 4.10
C ALA A 178 -13.11 4.45 4.51
N VAL A 179 -13.43 4.10 5.75
CA VAL A 179 -14.80 4.19 6.28
C VAL A 179 -15.27 5.65 6.37
N GLU A 180 -14.41 6.55 6.83
CA GLU A 180 -14.72 7.99 6.92
C GLU A 180 -14.96 8.59 5.53
N ALA A 181 -14.11 8.26 4.55
CA ALA A 181 -14.30 8.69 3.17
C ALA A 181 -15.59 8.15 2.54
N ALA A 182 -15.96 6.90 2.82
CA ALA A 182 -17.22 6.32 2.34
C ALA A 182 -18.46 6.98 2.96
N ARG A 183 -18.37 7.40 4.22
CA ARG A 183 -19.46 8.14 4.91
C ARG A 183 -19.63 9.55 4.32
N ALA A 184 -18.53 10.24 4.03
CA ALA A 184 -18.59 11.58 3.45
C ALA A 184 -19.33 11.62 2.09
N VAL A 185 -19.12 10.60 1.25
CA VAL A 185 -19.82 10.47 -0.05
C VAL A 185 -21.33 10.27 0.12
N ARG A 186 -21.78 9.64 1.22
CA ARG A 186 -23.22 9.39 1.45
C ARG A 186 -23.96 10.61 2.00
N SER A 187 -23.23 11.62 2.46
CA SER A 187 -23.77 12.84 3.09
C SER A 187 -23.77 14.04 2.12
N SER A 188 -23.19 13.88 0.93
CA SER A 188 -23.17 14.84 -0.19
C SER A 188 -24.23 14.48 -1.22
#